data_091457b4b9a59b4eb0e041919ad1e57b
#
_entry.id   091457b4b9a59b4eb0e041919ad1e57b
#
_cell.length_a   1.000
_cell.length_b   1.000
_cell.length_c   1.000
_cell.angle_alpha   90.00
_cell.angle_beta   90.00
_cell.angle_gamma   90.00
#
_symmetry.space_group_name_H-M   'P 1'
#
loop_
_entity.id
_entity.type
_entity.pdbx_description
1 polymer ?
#
loop_
_entity_poly.entity_id
_entity_poly.type
_entity_poly.pdbx_seq_one_letter_code
_entity_poly.pdbx_strand_id
1 'polypeptide(L)'
;MLKSRDKNSLNQAVIFCGGFGTRLGSLTQKTPKPLIKVYKNKSILDIIIYNLERFGIKKIFLLCHYKFHLFKNMYHKKIFKNCEIECVYEKKLLGSAGSLYKIKNRLEKKFLVCNGDTFFDFNL
;
A
#
# COMPACT_ATOMS: atom_id res chain seq x y z
N MET A 1 28.89 -12.96 1.39
CA MET A 1 28.88 -12.55 -0.03
C MET A 1 27.74 -11.56 -0.25
N LEU A 2 28.06 -10.30 -0.43
CA LEU A 2 27.07 -9.28 -0.79
C LEU A 2 26.64 -9.56 -2.23
N LYS A 3 25.39 -10.04 -2.40
CA LYS A 3 24.77 -10.04 -3.73
C LYS A 3 24.76 -8.61 -4.24
N SER A 4 25.39 -8.35 -5.38
CA SER A 4 25.28 -7.08 -6.07
C SER A 4 23.77 -6.75 -6.15
N ARG A 5 23.37 -5.59 -5.60
CA ARG A 5 22.00 -5.11 -5.81
C ARG A 5 21.82 -4.96 -7.30
N ASP A 6 20.99 -5.79 -7.88
CA ASP A 6 20.59 -5.65 -9.26
C ASP A 6 20.04 -4.23 -9.42
N LYS A 7 20.75 -3.40 -10.17
CA LYS A 7 20.35 -2.00 -10.41
C LYS A 7 18.96 -1.87 -11.06
N ASN A 8 18.40 -2.99 -11.46
CA ASN A 8 17.09 -3.09 -12.08
C ASN A 8 16.01 -3.69 -11.15
N SER A 9 16.32 -4.08 -9.92
CA SER A 9 15.34 -4.66 -9.02
C SER A 9 14.34 -3.61 -8.53
N LEU A 10 13.05 -3.97 -8.58
CA LEU A 10 11.96 -3.16 -8.06
C LEU A 10 11.78 -3.50 -6.58
N ASN A 11 12.12 -2.57 -5.67
CA ASN A 11 12.14 -2.81 -4.23
C ASN A 11 11.06 -2.07 -3.45
N GLN A 12 10.47 -1.03 -4.03
CA GLN A 12 9.48 -0.19 -3.37
C GLN A 12 8.16 -0.20 -4.08
N ALA A 13 7.08 -0.12 -3.31
CA ALA A 13 5.74 0.11 -3.80
C ALA A 13 5.03 1.20 -3.00
N VAL A 14 4.15 1.92 -3.66
CA VAL A 14 3.24 2.90 -3.07
C VAL A 14 1.82 2.43 -3.35
N ILE A 15 1.01 2.34 -2.30
CA ILE A 15 -0.39 1.93 -2.40
C ILE A 15 -1.27 3.09 -1.98
N PHE A 16 -2.17 3.52 -2.88
CA PHE A 16 -3.16 4.55 -2.57
C PHE A 16 -4.33 3.93 -1.82
N CYS A 17 -4.53 4.38 -0.57
CA CYS A 17 -5.57 3.89 0.33
C CYS A 17 -6.51 5.02 0.80
N GLY A 18 -6.42 6.22 0.20
CA GLY A 18 -7.06 7.43 0.71
C GLY A 18 -8.53 7.63 0.31
N GLY A 19 -9.06 6.86 -0.63
CA GLY A 19 -10.43 7.01 -1.12
C GLY A 19 -11.50 6.70 -0.09
N PHE A 20 -12.66 7.35 -0.20
CA PHE A 20 -13.81 7.13 0.69
C PHE A 20 -14.59 5.85 0.39
N GLY A 21 -14.44 5.25 -0.81
CA GLY A 21 -15.16 4.05 -1.20
C GLY A 21 -16.67 4.23 -1.31
N THR A 22 -17.14 5.42 -1.71
CA THR A 22 -18.57 5.79 -1.74
C THR A 22 -19.44 4.86 -2.57
N ARG A 23 -18.86 4.18 -3.58
CA ARG A 23 -19.60 3.24 -4.44
C ARG A 23 -20.10 1.99 -3.72
N LEU A 24 -19.49 1.62 -2.60
CA LEU A 24 -19.89 0.46 -1.80
C LEU A 24 -20.93 0.79 -0.71
N GLY A 25 -21.31 2.05 -0.57
CA GLY A 25 -22.34 2.49 0.36
C GLY A 25 -22.05 2.11 1.82
N SER A 26 -22.95 1.39 2.45
CA SER A 26 -22.86 1.04 3.88
C SER A 26 -21.64 0.21 4.26
N LEU A 27 -21.08 -0.58 3.36
CA LEU A 27 -19.89 -1.39 3.62
C LEU A 27 -18.66 -0.53 3.97
N THR A 28 -18.54 0.65 3.36
CA THR A 28 -17.40 1.55 3.54
C THR A 28 -17.61 2.62 4.62
N GLN A 29 -18.83 2.74 5.18
CA GLN A 29 -19.09 3.67 6.29
C GLN A 29 -18.30 3.31 7.56
N LYS A 30 -18.12 2.03 7.83
CA LYS A 30 -17.37 1.53 8.99
C LYS A 30 -15.94 1.14 8.65
N THR A 31 -15.72 0.62 7.46
CA THR A 31 -14.43 0.04 7.04
C THR A 31 -14.02 0.60 5.69
N PRO A 32 -12.82 1.19 5.56
CA PRO A 32 -12.29 1.57 4.25
C PRO A 32 -12.24 0.39 3.29
N LYS A 33 -12.49 0.66 2.01
CA LYS A 33 -12.53 -0.41 0.98
C LYS A 33 -11.32 -1.35 0.99
N PRO A 34 -10.06 -0.87 1.09
CA PRO A 34 -8.90 -1.75 1.15
C PRO A 34 -8.90 -2.72 2.34
N LEU A 35 -9.59 -2.38 3.42
CA LEU A 35 -9.65 -3.18 4.66
C LEU A 35 -10.82 -4.16 4.70
N ILE A 36 -11.69 -4.19 3.71
CA ILE A 36 -12.82 -5.10 3.65
C ILE A 36 -12.31 -6.54 3.49
N LYS A 37 -12.78 -7.43 4.36
CA LYS A 37 -12.42 -8.85 4.32
C LYS A 37 -13.08 -9.54 3.14
N VAL A 38 -12.30 -10.21 2.31
CA VAL A 38 -12.76 -10.85 1.08
C VAL A 38 -12.50 -12.35 1.04
N TYR A 39 -11.49 -12.83 1.76
CA TYR A 39 -11.13 -14.24 1.77
C TYR A 39 -10.42 -14.63 3.06
N LYS A 40 -10.89 -15.68 3.74
CA LYS A 40 -10.28 -16.26 4.95
C LYS A 40 -9.78 -15.20 5.95
N ASN A 41 -10.65 -14.23 6.27
CA ASN A 41 -10.33 -13.11 7.16
C ASN A 41 -9.19 -12.20 6.67
N LYS A 42 -8.88 -12.22 5.38
CA LYS A 42 -7.90 -11.33 4.75
C LYS A 42 -8.60 -10.23 3.96
N SER A 43 -8.10 -9.01 4.10
CA SER A 43 -8.58 -7.87 3.33
C SER A 43 -7.99 -7.86 1.92
N ILE A 44 -8.57 -7.04 1.05
CA ILE A 44 -7.98 -6.76 -0.27
C ILE A 44 -6.54 -6.30 -0.11
N LEU A 45 -6.28 -5.39 0.82
CA LEU A 45 -4.94 -4.86 1.08
C LEU A 45 -3.96 -5.95 1.56
N ASP A 46 -4.39 -6.86 2.42
CA ASP A 46 -3.56 -8.00 2.85
C ASP A 46 -3.09 -8.83 1.66
N ILE A 47 -3.99 -9.08 0.71
CA ILE A 47 -3.69 -9.86 -0.50
C ILE A 47 -2.70 -9.12 -1.41
N ILE A 48 -2.90 -7.80 -1.58
CA ILE A 48 -1.99 -6.96 -2.37
C ILE A 48 -0.59 -6.96 -1.75
N ILE A 49 -0.48 -6.74 -0.45
CA ILE A 49 0.80 -6.75 0.28
C ILE A 49 1.49 -8.10 0.15
N TYR A 50 0.75 -9.19 0.30
CA TYR A 50 1.28 -10.55 0.14
C TYR A 50 1.87 -10.74 -1.25
N ASN A 51 1.17 -10.35 -2.30
CA ASN A 51 1.66 -10.47 -3.67
C ASN A 51 2.90 -9.62 -3.93
N LEU A 52 2.91 -8.37 -3.47
CA LEU A 52 4.07 -7.49 -3.64
C LEU A 52 5.31 -8.05 -2.95
N GLU A 53 5.17 -8.54 -1.72
CA GLU A 53 6.27 -9.18 -0.99
C GLU A 53 6.79 -10.42 -1.73
N ARG A 54 5.89 -11.25 -2.23
CA ARG A 54 6.23 -12.46 -2.99
C ARG A 54 7.06 -12.15 -4.24
N PHE A 55 6.82 -11.02 -4.89
CA PHE A 55 7.59 -10.57 -6.06
C PHE A 55 8.85 -9.79 -5.70
N GLY A 56 9.19 -9.66 -4.44
CA GLY A 56 10.44 -9.09 -4.00
C GLY A 56 10.39 -7.63 -3.54
N ILE A 57 9.22 -7.04 -3.42
CA ILE A 57 9.06 -5.70 -2.83
C ILE A 57 9.46 -5.76 -1.36
N LYS A 58 10.31 -4.83 -0.92
CA LYS A 58 10.87 -4.80 0.44
C LYS A 58 10.38 -3.63 1.28
N LYS A 59 9.79 -2.63 0.64
CA LYS A 59 9.22 -1.45 1.32
C LYS A 59 7.92 -1.05 0.65
N ILE A 60 6.88 -0.87 1.45
CA ILE A 60 5.57 -0.41 0.99
C ILE A 60 5.18 0.84 1.77
N PHE A 61 4.81 1.89 1.05
CA PHE A 61 4.15 3.07 1.61
C PHE A 61 2.66 2.98 1.36
N LEU A 62 1.86 3.05 2.42
CA LEU A 62 0.42 3.16 2.34
C LEU A 62 0.04 4.63 2.51
N LEU A 63 -0.47 5.26 1.45
CA LEU A 63 -0.92 6.64 1.49
C LEU A 63 -2.40 6.65 1.88
N CYS A 64 -2.69 7.09 3.10
CA CYS A 64 -3.99 6.95 3.73
C CYS A 64 -4.60 8.31 4.11
N HIS A 65 -5.91 8.42 4.02
CA HIS A 65 -6.66 9.60 4.46
C HIS A 65 -7.87 9.18 5.30
N TYR A 66 -8.91 8.66 4.67
CA TYR A 66 -10.13 8.22 5.33
C TYR A 66 -9.84 7.09 6.33
N LYS A 67 -10.22 7.32 7.59
CA LYS A 67 -10.00 6.39 8.71
C LYS A 67 -8.55 5.90 8.83
N PHE A 68 -7.61 6.82 8.70
CA PHE A 68 -6.19 6.55 8.79
C PHE A 68 -5.81 5.70 10.01
N HIS A 69 -6.44 5.93 11.16
CA HIS A 69 -6.13 5.21 12.39
C HIS A 69 -6.26 3.68 12.25
N LEU A 70 -7.18 3.19 11.41
CA LEU A 70 -7.34 1.76 11.17
C LEU A 70 -6.13 1.19 10.42
N PHE A 71 -5.65 1.89 9.40
CA PHE A 71 -4.44 1.49 8.67
C PHE A 71 -3.20 1.54 9.58
N LYS A 72 -3.09 2.62 10.35
CA LYS A 72 -1.96 2.81 11.28
C LYS A 72 -1.88 1.65 12.28
N ASN A 73 -2.99 1.29 12.89
CA ASN A 73 -3.02 0.23 13.90
C ASN A 73 -2.67 -1.14 13.31
N MET A 74 -3.08 -1.41 12.07
CA MET A 74 -2.89 -2.71 11.43
C MET A 74 -1.54 -2.85 10.73
N TYR A 75 -0.99 -1.78 10.17
CA TYR A 75 0.12 -1.89 9.22
C TYR A 75 1.33 -1.02 9.55
N HIS A 76 1.18 0.09 10.26
CA HIS A 76 2.29 1.04 10.41
C HIS A 76 3.47 0.44 11.15
N LYS A 77 4.65 0.53 10.53
CA LYS A 77 5.91 -0.05 11.03
C LYS A 77 5.88 -1.56 11.23
N LYS A 78 4.92 -2.24 10.62
CA LYS A 78 4.89 -3.70 10.61
C LYS A 78 5.84 -4.23 9.55
N ILE A 79 6.40 -5.40 9.82
CA ILE A 79 7.23 -6.14 8.87
C ILE A 79 6.46 -7.41 8.51
N PHE A 80 6.13 -7.55 7.22
CA PHE A 80 5.53 -8.77 6.69
C PHE A 80 6.63 -9.53 5.94
N LYS A 81 7.09 -10.66 6.52
CA LYS A 81 8.26 -11.39 6.04
C LYS A 81 9.48 -10.46 5.88
N ASN A 82 9.87 -10.13 4.66
CA ASN A 82 10.99 -9.23 4.37
C ASN A 82 10.54 -7.84 3.90
N CYS A 83 9.25 -7.53 4.01
CA CYS A 83 8.67 -6.28 3.54
C CYS A 83 8.25 -5.38 4.72
N GLU A 84 8.83 -4.21 4.79
CA GLU A 84 8.47 -3.19 5.77
C GLU A 84 7.32 -2.32 5.24
N ILE A 85 6.32 -2.09 6.07
CA ILE A 85 5.15 -1.29 5.72
C ILE A 85 5.12 -0.02 6.55
N GLU A 86 4.89 1.10 5.89
CA GLU A 86 4.75 2.39 6.53
C GLU A 86 3.48 3.10 6.04
N CYS A 87 2.65 3.53 7.00
CA CYS A 87 1.47 4.34 6.71
C CYS A 87 1.84 5.83 6.73
N VAL A 88 1.44 6.54 5.68
CA VAL A 88 1.62 7.99 5.57
C VAL A 88 0.25 8.64 5.56
N TYR A 89 0.02 9.54 6.51
CA TYR A 89 -1.24 10.26 6.62
C TYR A 89 -1.30 11.45 5.68
N GLU A 90 -2.37 11.53 4.92
CA GLU A 90 -2.70 12.68 4.09
C GLU A 90 -3.86 13.45 4.73
N LYS A 91 -3.60 14.66 5.18
CA LYS A 91 -4.63 15.56 5.73
C LYS A 91 -5.70 15.90 4.70
N LYS A 92 -5.30 16.10 3.45
CA LYS A 92 -6.15 16.41 2.31
C LYS A 92 -5.90 15.43 1.19
N LEU A 93 -6.92 15.11 0.42
CA LEU A 93 -6.77 14.36 -0.82
C LEU A 93 -6.08 15.24 -1.86
N LEU A 94 -4.81 15.00 -2.08
CA LEU A 94 -3.96 15.79 -2.98
C LEU A 94 -3.98 15.28 -4.43
N GLY A 95 -4.76 14.23 -4.71
CA GLY A 95 -4.65 13.46 -5.94
C GLY A 95 -3.38 12.61 -5.95
N SER A 96 -3.25 11.74 -6.94
CA SER A 96 -2.13 10.77 -7.00
C SER A 96 -0.76 11.46 -7.09
N ALA A 97 -0.64 12.49 -7.92
CA ALA A 97 0.61 13.21 -8.09
C ALA A 97 1.03 13.97 -6.83
N GLY A 98 0.08 14.66 -6.18
CA GLY A 98 0.34 15.39 -4.95
C GLY A 98 0.75 14.47 -3.80
N SER A 99 0.11 13.32 -3.70
CA SER A 99 0.43 12.30 -2.70
C SER A 99 1.85 11.76 -2.87
N LEU A 100 2.25 11.43 -4.09
CA LEU A 100 3.61 10.99 -4.41
C LEU A 100 4.64 12.09 -4.14
N TYR A 101 4.33 13.32 -4.49
CA TYR A 101 5.22 14.45 -4.25
C TYR A 101 5.56 14.61 -2.77
N LYS A 102 4.61 14.37 -1.88
CA LYS A 102 4.80 14.45 -0.42
C LYS A 102 5.91 13.52 0.08
N ILE A 103 6.09 12.36 -0.54
CA ILE A 103 7.09 11.36 -0.15
C ILE A 103 8.25 11.23 -1.14
N LYS A 104 8.38 12.16 -2.08
CA LYS A 104 9.35 12.07 -3.20
C LYS A 104 10.78 11.80 -2.76
N ASN A 105 11.22 12.37 -1.64
CA ASN A 105 12.60 12.22 -1.14
C ASN A 105 12.87 10.84 -0.54
N ARG A 106 11.84 10.05 -0.32
CA ARG A 106 11.90 8.71 0.25
C ARG A 106 11.75 7.61 -0.81
N LEU A 107 11.41 7.99 -2.04
CA LEU A 107 11.23 7.07 -3.15
C LEU A 107 12.55 6.81 -3.88
N GLU A 108 12.75 5.56 -4.25
CA GLU A 108 13.82 5.16 -5.17
C GLU A 108 13.50 5.61 -6.59
N LYS A 109 14.48 5.51 -7.50
CA LYS A 109 14.30 5.89 -8.91
C LYS A 109 13.19 5.11 -9.60
N LYS A 110 13.00 3.86 -9.19
CA LYS A 110 11.95 2.97 -9.70
C LYS A 110 11.13 2.46 -8.53
N PHE A 111 9.84 2.60 -8.62
CA PHE A 111 8.89 2.10 -7.64
C PHE A 111 7.57 1.75 -8.33
N LEU A 112 6.85 0.83 -7.75
CA LEU A 112 5.52 0.45 -8.22
C LEU A 112 4.46 1.36 -7.57
N VAL A 113 3.43 1.70 -8.31
CA VAL A 113 2.25 2.38 -7.78
C VAL A 113 1.02 1.54 -8.07
N CYS A 114 0.18 1.34 -7.07
CA CYS A 114 -1.09 0.64 -7.23
C CYS A 114 -2.16 1.20 -6.29
N ASN A 115 -3.42 0.86 -6.57
CA ASN A 115 -4.54 1.17 -5.70
C ASN A 115 -4.76 0.07 -4.67
N GLY A 116 -5.12 0.43 -3.45
CA GLY A 116 -5.37 -0.51 -2.36
C GLY A 116 -6.67 -1.30 -2.47
N ASP A 117 -7.45 -1.05 -3.50
CA ASP A 117 -8.74 -1.69 -3.76
C ASP A 117 -8.77 -2.48 -5.07
N THR A 118 -7.63 -2.57 -5.76
CA THR A 118 -7.53 -3.26 -7.06
C THR A 118 -6.56 -4.41 -6.96
N PHE A 119 -7.07 -5.61 -7.17
CA PHE A 119 -6.26 -6.81 -7.25
C PHE A 119 -5.66 -6.97 -8.65
N PHE A 120 -4.41 -7.36 -8.71
CA PHE A 120 -3.73 -7.74 -9.95
C PHE A 120 -2.84 -8.96 -9.69
N ASP A 121 -2.71 -9.81 -10.69
CA ASP A 121 -1.89 -11.02 -10.64
C ASP A 121 -1.01 -11.09 -11.88
N PHE A 122 0.18 -10.54 -11.78
CA PHE A 122 1.19 -10.64 -12.82
C PHE A 122 2.59 -10.60 -12.21
N ASN A 123 3.57 -11.13 -12.92
CA ASN A 123 4.97 -11.07 -12.52
C ASN A 123 5.53 -9.66 -12.76
N LEU A 124 6.17 -9.12 -11.75
CA LEU A 124 6.83 -7.82 -11.81
C LEU A 124 8.28 -7.94 -12.30
#